data_4d4a7e1143838b91c311ac590f4ddb7d
#
_entry.id   4d4a7e1143838b91c311ac590f4ddb7d
#
_cell.length_a   1.000
_cell.length_b   1.000
_cell.length_c   1.000
_cell.angle_alpha   90.00
_cell.angle_beta   90.00
_cell.angle_gamma   90.00
#
_symmetry.space_group_name_H-M   'P 1'
#
loop_
_entity.id
_entity.type
_entity.pdbx_description
1 polymer ?
#
loop_
_entity_poly.entity_id
_entity_poly.type
_entity_poly.pdbx_seq_one_letter_code
_entity_poly.pdbx_strand_id
1 'polypeptide(L)'
;IVNSDDSSSVQAALTEEGYFVTKLSTTGGFLKKGNTTFFIGTNDDKVEHAVGIIKENSKKRVEKEPTVPPTEMGEFFTPIMVDVLVGGATVFVLDIEQFEKF
;
A
#
# COMPACT_ATOMS: atom_id res chain seq x y z
N ILE A 1 5.62 1.26 1.55
CA ILE A 1 4.34 1.96 1.74
C ILE A 1 3.55 1.81 0.45
N VAL A 2 2.38 1.26 0.54
CA VAL A 2 1.48 1.04 -0.61
C VAL A 2 0.12 1.65 -0.33
N ASN A 3 -0.65 1.85 -1.38
CA ASN A 3 -2.06 2.21 -1.23
C ASN A 3 -2.79 1.09 -0.49
N SER A 4 -3.68 1.43 0.44
CA SER A 4 -4.37 0.44 1.25
C SER A 4 -5.23 -0.52 0.44
N ASP A 5 -5.72 -0.10 -0.73
CA ASP A 5 -6.45 -0.98 -1.65
C ASP A 5 -5.58 -2.11 -2.20
N ASP A 6 -4.26 -1.89 -2.25
CA ASP A 6 -3.30 -2.88 -2.74
C ASP A 6 -2.67 -3.71 -1.62
N SER A 7 -2.94 -3.35 -0.35
CA SER A 7 -2.23 -3.97 0.78
C SER A 7 -2.44 -5.48 0.87
N SER A 8 -3.66 -5.96 0.67
CA SER A 8 -3.95 -7.39 0.73
C SER A 8 -3.25 -8.16 -0.38
N SER A 9 -3.23 -7.63 -1.59
CA SER A 9 -2.55 -8.27 -2.74
C SER A 9 -1.04 -8.31 -2.54
N VAL A 10 -0.45 -7.22 -2.08
CA VAL A 10 0.99 -7.15 -1.80
C VAL A 10 1.37 -8.11 -0.68
N GLN A 11 0.62 -8.10 0.42
CA GLN A 11 0.88 -8.98 1.55
C GLN A 11 0.78 -10.45 1.16
N ALA A 12 -0.29 -10.82 0.45
CA ALA A 12 -0.50 -12.20 0.01
C ALA A 12 0.61 -12.67 -0.92
N ALA A 13 1.00 -11.86 -1.90
CA ALA A 13 2.04 -12.20 -2.85
C ALA A 13 3.40 -12.38 -2.18
N LEU A 14 3.77 -11.51 -1.26
CA LEU A 14 5.01 -11.62 -0.50
C LEU A 14 5.01 -12.85 0.41
N THR A 15 3.91 -13.10 1.11
CA THR A 15 3.78 -14.25 2.01
C THR A 15 3.85 -15.57 1.24
N GLU A 16 3.23 -15.64 0.08
CA GLU A 16 3.26 -16.81 -0.79
C GLU A 16 4.68 -17.16 -1.23
N GLU A 17 5.52 -16.16 -1.44
CA GLU A 17 6.93 -16.35 -1.80
C GLU A 17 7.85 -16.56 -0.59
N GLY A 18 7.28 -16.66 0.60
CA GLY A 18 8.02 -17.00 1.81
C GLY A 18 8.61 -15.82 2.57
N TYR A 19 8.24 -14.59 2.22
CA TYR A 19 8.71 -13.41 2.95
C TYR A 19 7.92 -13.20 4.24
N PHE A 20 8.62 -12.73 5.28
CA PHE A 20 7.98 -12.31 6.52
C PHE A 20 7.57 -10.85 6.38
N VAL A 21 6.29 -10.62 6.50
CA VAL A 21 5.71 -9.29 6.29
C VAL A 21 4.97 -8.86 7.56
N THR A 22 5.36 -7.71 8.09
CA THR A 22 4.69 -7.11 9.24
C THR A 22 3.98 -5.83 8.80
N LYS A 23 2.68 -5.81 8.97
CA LYS A 23 1.86 -4.64 8.68
C LYS A 23 1.87 -3.70 9.88
N LEU A 24 2.17 -2.43 9.63
CA LEU A 24 2.09 -1.42 10.67
C LEU A 24 0.69 -0.84 10.74
N SER A 25 0.09 -0.91 11.93
CA SER A 25 -1.13 -0.19 12.24
C SER A 25 -0.77 1.08 12.98
N THR A 26 -1.12 2.22 12.41
CA THR A 26 -0.92 3.49 13.07
C THR A 26 -2.26 4.15 13.36
N THR A 27 -2.40 4.63 14.59
CA THR A 27 -3.57 5.39 15.03
C THR A 27 -3.29 6.90 15.05
N GLY A 28 -2.06 7.29 14.77
CA GLY A 28 -1.65 8.69 14.72
C GLY A 28 -1.59 9.26 13.30
N GLY A 29 -1.40 10.55 13.18
CA GLY A 29 -1.41 11.25 11.91
C GLY A 29 -0.18 11.09 11.01
N PHE A 30 0.68 10.11 11.27
CA PHE A 30 1.92 9.91 10.52
C PHE A 30 1.74 9.31 9.14
N LEU A 31 0.76 8.45 8.97
CA LEU A 31 0.46 7.88 7.67
C LEU A 31 -0.75 8.58 7.10
N LYS A 32 -0.63 8.99 5.85
CA LYS A 32 -1.79 9.52 5.14
C LYS A 32 -2.88 8.45 5.12
N LYS A 33 -4.11 8.87 5.34
CA LYS A 33 -5.28 8.04 5.19
C LYS A 33 -5.25 7.38 3.81
N GLY A 34 -5.37 6.06 3.78
CA GLY A 34 -5.38 5.32 2.53
C GLY A 34 -4.06 4.65 2.17
N ASN A 35 -3.03 4.77 3.01
CA ASN A 35 -1.76 4.06 2.81
C ASN A 35 -1.52 3.02 3.90
N THR A 36 -0.79 1.98 3.54
CA THR A 36 -0.37 0.92 4.45
C THR A 36 1.14 0.75 4.38
N THR A 37 1.78 0.65 5.52
CA THR A 37 3.21 0.42 5.63
C THR A 37 3.49 -1.01 6.05
N PHE A 38 4.44 -1.64 5.37
CA PHE A 38 4.93 -2.97 5.72
C PHE A 38 6.41 -2.93 6.06
N PHE A 39 6.80 -3.72 7.05
CA PHE A 39 8.18 -4.13 7.23
C PHE A 39 8.37 -5.52 6.64
N ILE A 40 9.43 -5.69 5.86
CA ILE A 40 9.77 -6.95 5.25
C ILE A 40 11.23 -7.24 5.57
N GLY A 41 11.47 -8.28 6.37
CA GLY A 41 12.83 -8.71 6.69
C GLY A 41 13.28 -9.78 5.68
N THR A 42 14.42 -9.58 5.04
CA THR A 42 14.96 -10.54 4.09
C THR A 42 16.46 -10.39 3.94
N ASN A 43 17.08 -11.35 3.25
CA ASN A 43 18.50 -11.30 2.92
C ASN A 43 18.74 -10.38 1.71
N ASP A 44 19.95 -9.84 1.61
CA ASP A 44 20.31 -8.90 0.55
C ASP A 44 20.06 -9.44 -0.86
N ASP A 45 20.32 -10.72 -1.07
CA ASP A 45 20.15 -11.37 -2.37
C ASP A 45 18.69 -11.52 -2.81
N LYS A 46 17.75 -11.31 -1.89
CA LYS A 46 16.31 -11.39 -2.17
C LYS A 46 15.60 -10.06 -2.25
N VAL A 47 16.29 -8.96 -1.99
CA VAL A 47 15.69 -7.62 -1.96
C VAL A 47 15.06 -7.26 -3.31
N GLU A 48 15.79 -7.47 -4.42
CA GLU A 48 15.27 -7.16 -5.75
C GLU A 48 14.03 -7.97 -6.10
N HIS A 49 14.00 -9.23 -5.70
CA HIS A 49 12.84 -10.10 -5.91
C HIS A 49 11.63 -9.60 -5.12
N ALA A 50 11.82 -9.23 -3.86
CA ALA A 50 10.76 -8.67 -3.03
C ALA A 50 10.23 -7.35 -3.60
N VAL A 51 11.11 -6.47 -4.03
CA VAL A 51 10.73 -5.19 -4.66
C VAL A 51 9.92 -5.43 -5.94
N GLY A 52 10.32 -6.41 -6.74
CA GLY A 52 9.58 -6.80 -7.94
C GLY A 52 8.16 -7.26 -7.65
N ILE A 53 7.97 -8.05 -6.59
CA ILE A 53 6.64 -8.50 -6.15
C ILE A 53 5.77 -7.30 -5.73
N ILE A 54 6.33 -6.39 -4.97
CA ILE A 54 5.62 -5.17 -4.54
C ILE A 54 5.18 -4.37 -5.76
N LYS A 55 6.09 -4.16 -6.70
CA LYS A 55 5.81 -3.41 -7.92
C LYS A 55 4.69 -4.02 -8.74
N GLU A 56 4.71 -5.35 -8.92
CA GLU A 56 3.69 -6.06 -9.70
C GLU A 56 2.30 -5.97 -9.07
N ASN A 57 2.22 -5.90 -7.75
CA ASN A 57 0.97 -5.91 -7.02
C ASN A 57 0.48 -4.53 -6.60
N SER A 58 1.19 -3.48 -6.98
CA SER A 58 0.87 -2.09 -6.61
C SER A 58 1.01 -1.11 -7.77
N LYS A 59 0.83 -1.55 -9.00
CA LYS A 59 1.00 -0.70 -10.19
C LYS A 59 0.10 0.51 -10.14
N LYS A 60 0.64 1.66 -10.53
CA LYS A 60 -0.15 2.87 -10.72
C LYS A 60 -1.20 2.63 -11.80
N ARG A 61 -2.40 3.10 -11.53
CA ARG A 61 -3.52 2.98 -12.45
C ARG A 61 -4.50 4.11 -12.22
N VAL A 62 -5.34 4.36 -13.21
CA VAL A 62 -6.42 5.32 -13.10
C VAL A 62 -7.70 4.55 -12.80
N GLU A 63 -8.37 4.94 -11.72
CA GLU A 63 -9.68 4.41 -11.36
C GLU A 63 -10.70 5.54 -11.35
N LYS A 64 -11.95 5.23 -11.68
CA LYS A 64 -13.03 6.18 -11.56
C LYS A 64 -13.65 6.06 -10.18
N GLU A 65 -13.68 7.16 -9.47
CA GLU A 65 -14.29 7.22 -8.15
C GLU A 65 -15.43 8.24 -8.12
N PRO A 66 -16.54 7.91 -7.43
CA PRO A 66 -17.63 8.87 -7.26
C PRO A 66 -17.21 9.96 -6.28
N THR A 67 -17.40 11.20 -6.66
CA THR A 67 -17.26 12.33 -5.76
C THR A 67 -18.63 12.83 -5.35
N VAL A 68 -18.79 13.09 -4.06
CA VAL A 68 -19.98 13.70 -3.50
C VAL A 68 -19.69 15.19 -3.36
N PRO A 69 -20.33 16.08 -4.17
CA PRO A 69 -20.18 17.51 -3.91
C PRO A 69 -20.69 17.85 -2.51
N PRO A 70 -20.06 18.76 -1.78
CA PRO A 70 -20.52 19.19 -0.46
C PRO A 70 -21.74 20.09 -0.60
N THR A 71 -22.86 19.53 -1.03
CA THR A 71 -24.11 20.24 -1.18
C THR A 71 -25.17 19.60 -0.32
N GLU A 72 -26.03 20.40 0.27
CA GLU A 72 -27.15 19.95 1.09
C GLU A 72 -28.34 19.47 0.26
N MET A 73 -28.25 19.51 -1.05
CA MET A 73 -29.33 19.14 -1.96
C MET A 73 -29.28 17.62 -2.29
N GLY A 74 -29.25 16.79 -1.25
CA GLY A 74 -29.05 15.35 -1.39
C GLY A 74 -30.10 14.62 -2.24
N GLU A 75 -31.31 15.15 -2.39
CA GLU A 75 -32.33 14.53 -3.21
C GLU A 75 -32.07 14.65 -4.71
N PHE A 76 -31.32 15.65 -5.10
CA PHE A 76 -30.99 15.91 -6.51
C PHE A 76 -29.55 15.62 -6.84
N PHE A 77 -28.90 14.91 -5.94
CA PHE A 77 -27.48 14.68 -6.03
C PHE A 77 -27.17 13.52 -6.98
N THR A 78 -26.37 13.78 -8.00
CA THR A 78 -25.82 12.76 -8.88
C THR A 78 -24.31 12.69 -8.65
N PRO A 79 -23.75 11.53 -8.26
CA PRO A 79 -22.31 11.41 -8.11
C PRO A 79 -21.59 11.72 -9.43
N ILE A 80 -20.58 12.56 -9.36
CA ILE A 80 -19.71 12.82 -10.49
C ILE A 80 -18.56 11.82 -10.41
N MET A 81 -18.36 11.06 -11.47
CA MET A 81 -17.23 10.15 -11.58
C MET A 81 -16.00 10.92 -11.99
N VAL A 82 -14.95 10.85 -11.20
CA VAL A 82 -13.66 11.48 -11.49
C VAL A 82 -12.58 10.41 -11.65
N ASP A 83 -11.63 10.69 -12.53
CA ASP A 83 -10.46 9.83 -12.70
C ASP A 83 -9.46 10.14 -11.60
N VAL A 84 -9.07 9.09 -10.86
CA VAL A 84 -8.10 9.19 -9.77
C VAL A 84 -6.95 8.27 -10.04
N LEU A 85 -5.73 8.79 -9.94
CA LEU A 85 -4.53 7.97 -10.02
C LEU A 85 -4.32 7.26 -8.69
N VAL A 86 -4.35 5.94 -8.70
CA VAL A 86 -4.19 5.11 -7.51
C VAL A 86 -3.05 4.12 -7.72
N GLY A 87 -2.57 3.53 -6.61
CA GLY A 87 -1.52 2.53 -6.63
C GLY A 87 -0.13 3.15 -6.55
N GLY A 88 0.85 2.36 -6.93
CA GLY A 88 2.26 2.68 -6.73
C GLY A 88 2.72 2.30 -5.34
N ALA A 89 4.03 2.38 -5.11
CA ALA A 89 4.64 2.07 -3.83
C ALA A 89 5.85 2.95 -3.60
N THR A 90 6.12 3.24 -2.34
CA THR A 90 7.39 3.82 -1.89
C THR A 90 8.14 2.76 -1.11
N VAL A 91 9.36 2.47 -1.51
CA VAL A 91 10.19 1.43 -0.90
C VAL A 91 11.47 2.06 -0.37
N PHE A 92 11.76 1.80 0.91
CA PHE A 92 13.03 2.12 1.53
C PHE A 92 13.73 0.81 1.84
N VAL A 93 15.00 0.69 1.44
CA VAL A 93 15.81 -0.48 1.75
C VAL A 93 16.87 -0.06 2.77
N LEU A 94 16.84 -0.69 3.92
CA LEU A 94 17.72 -0.34 5.05
C LEU A 94 18.51 -1.58 5.47
N ASP A 95 19.79 -1.37 5.79
CA ASP A 95 20.60 -2.40 6.40
C ASP A 95 20.21 -2.58 7.87
N ILE A 96 20.17 -3.83 8.32
CA ILE A 96 19.89 -4.14 9.72
C ILE A 96 21.25 -4.40 10.38
N GLU A 97 21.59 -3.55 11.35
CA GLU A 97 22.84 -3.72 12.11
C GLU A 97 22.79 -4.89 13.09
N GLN A 98 21.60 -5.12 13.68
CA GLN A 98 21.43 -6.16 14.68
C GLN A 98 20.03 -6.75 14.59
N PHE A 99 19.94 -8.06 14.59
CA PHE A 99 18.67 -8.77 14.61
C PHE A 99 18.69 -9.82 15.70
N GLU A 100 17.73 -9.79 16.61
CA GLU A 100 17.57 -10.76 17.67
C GLU A 100 16.13 -11.25 17.71
N LYS A 101 15.96 -12.55 17.82
CA LYS A 101 14.65 -13.17 17.98
C LYS A 101 14.66 -14.01 19.26
N PHE A 102 13.87 -13.63 20.20
CA PHE A 102 13.81 -14.28 21.50
C PHE A 102 12.81 -15.44 21.53
#